data_bcd70086d5cea0864684fbc4ca62d2ce
#
_entry.id   bcd70086d5cea0864684fbc4ca62d2ce
#
_cell.length_a   1.000
_cell.length_b   1.000
_cell.length_c   1.000
_cell.angle_alpha   90.00
_cell.angle_beta   90.00
_cell.angle_gamma   90.00
#
_symmetry.space_group_name_H-M   'P 1'
#
loop_
_entity.id
_entity.type
_entity.pdbx_description
1 polymer ?
#
loop_
_entity_poly.entity_id
_entity_poly.type
_entity_poly.pdbx_seq_one_letter_code
_entity_poly.pdbx_strand_id
1 'polypeptide(L)'
;MKQEELQAIASQLKHPTGEKGIEMGNMMNETNINMTHHSIRNLQIQSGDKILELGHGNAGHVEFLFEQAQNLKYYGLEMSELMYQEARQINRNFVSQKQAFFSLYDGNKIPFEDALFSKVFTVNTIYFWENPEQLLLEIYRVLQSKGILCITFAEESFMKQLPFTQFEFDLYSTEKAEKLIEKTPFKIIGKETLTEKVKSKTGELVDRNFTTLVLEK
;
A
#
# COMPACT_ATOMS: atom_id res chain seq x y z
N MET A 1 -18.84 1.39 -20.35
CA MET A 1 -17.44 1.53 -20.81
C MET A 1 -17.08 0.37 -21.71
N LYS A 2 -16.28 0.58 -22.75
CA LYS A 2 -15.76 -0.49 -23.61
C LYS A 2 -14.71 -1.32 -22.84
N GLN A 3 -14.51 -2.57 -23.25
CA GLN A 3 -13.56 -3.48 -22.59
C GLN A 3 -12.13 -2.92 -22.57
N GLU A 4 -11.69 -2.30 -23.68
CA GLU A 4 -10.38 -1.66 -23.78
C GLU A 4 -10.18 -0.51 -22.79
N GLU A 5 -11.23 0.27 -22.52
CA GLU A 5 -11.20 1.34 -21.51
C GLU A 5 -11.05 0.80 -20.09
N LEU A 6 -11.74 -0.30 -19.79
CA LEU A 6 -11.63 -0.97 -18.49
C LEU A 6 -10.23 -1.56 -18.27
N GLN A 7 -9.66 -2.18 -19.29
CA GLN A 7 -8.30 -2.71 -19.25
C GLN A 7 -7.27 -1.59 -19.08
N ALA A 8 -7.42 -0.47 -19.80
CA ALA A 8 -6.55 0.69 -19.63
C ALA A 8 -6.61 1.28 -18.21
N ILE A 9 -7.80 1.29 -17.60
CA ILE A 9 -7.95 1.71 -16.19
C ILE A 9 -7.23 0.75 -15.26
N ALA A 10 -7.39 -0.57 -15.45
CA ALA A 10 -6.72 -1.58 -14.63
C ALA A 10 -5.19 -1.43 -14.70
N SER A 11 -4.64 -1.28 -15.91
CA SER A 11 -3.20 -1.06 -16.11
C SER A 11 -2.71 0.22 -15.45
N GLN A 12 -3.47 1.32 -15.51
CA GLN A 12 -3.10 2.57 -14.83
C GLN A 12 -3.20 2.47 -13.30
N LEU A 13 -4.10 1.65 -12.76
CA LEU A 13 -4.18 1.41 -11.31
C LEU A 13 -3.00 0.57 -10.81
N LYS A 14 -2.53 -0.38 -11.61
CA LYS A 14 -1.37 -1.22 -11.30
C LYS A 14 -0.05 -0.48 -11.49
N HIS A 15 0.06 0.30 -12.57
CA HIS A 15 1.30 0.96 -12.95
C HIS A 15 1.00 2.30 -13.67
N PRO A 16 0.79 3.39 -12.91
CA PRO A 16 0.48 4.71 -13.48
C PRO A 16 1.60 5.21 -14.41
N THR A 17 1.22 5.69 -15.62
CA THR A 17 2.15 6.23 -16.62
C THR A 17 1.54 7.41 -17.38
N GLY A 18 2.40 8.33 -17.86
CA GLY A 18 1.98 9.50 -18.64
C GLY A 18 1.08 10.47 -17.87
N GLU A 19 0.47 11.44 -18.58
CA GLU A 19 -0.39 12.46 -17.95
C GLU A 19 -1.59 11.86 -17.20
N LYS A 20 -2.21 10.83 -17.76
CA LYS A 20 -3.32 10.10 -17.11
C LYS A 20 -2.87 9.39 -15.83
N GLY A 21 -1.60 9.02 -15.73
CA GLY A 21 -1.03 8.43 -14.53
C GLY A 21 -0.95 9.42 -13.36
N ILE A 22 -0.71 10.71 -13.60
CA ILE A 22 -0.74 11.75 -12.57
C ILE A 22 -2.14 11.90 -12.01
N GLU A 23 -3.15 12.01 -12.88
CA GLU A 23 -4.55 12.09 -12.47
C GLU A 23 -4.96 10.84 -11.68
N MET A 24 -4.54 9.66 -12.14
CA MET A 24 -4.81 8.38 -11.46
C MET A 24 -4.14 8.33 -10.07
N GLY A 25 -2.89 8.74 -9.96
CA GLY A 25 -2.16 8.80 -8.69
C GLY A 25 -2.84 9.72 -7.66
N ASN A 26 -3.28 10.89 -8.10
CA ASN A 26 -4.02 11.83 -7.24
C ASN A 26 -5.37 11.24 -6.79
N MET A 27 -6.12 10.68 -7.74
CA MET A 27 -7.40 10.02 -7.42
C MET A 27 -7.21 8.84 -6.45
N MET A 28 -6.19 7.99 -6.66
CA MET A 28 -5.89 6.89 -5.74
C MET A 28 -5.54 7.40 -4.34
N ASN A 29 -4.72 8.44 -4.23
CA ASN A 29 -4.39 9.03 -2.94
C ASN A 29 -5.65 9.54 -2.23
N GLU A 30 -6.48 10.33 -2.90
CA GLU A 30 -7.72 10.87 -2.33
C GLU A 30 -8.69 9.78 -1.89
N THR A 31 -8.91 8.78 -2.74
CA THR A 31 -9.89 7.73 -2.46
C THR A 31 -9.40 6.73 -1.41
N ASN A 32 -8.09 6.52 -1.28
CA ASN A 32 -7.52 5.54 -0.34
C ASN A 32 -7.02 6.18 0.96
N ILE A 33 -7.12 7.50 1.12
CA ILE A 33 -6.50 8.22 2.25
C ILE A 33 -6.94 7.67 3.62
N ASN A 34 -8.21 7.33 3.80
CA ASN A 34 -8.71 6.78 5.05
C ASN A 34 -8.13 5.38 5.33
N MET A 35 -8.02 4.52 4.31
CA MET A 35 -7.39 3.20 4.42
C MET A 35 -5.90 3.35 4.80
N THR A 36 -5.22 4.30 4.16
CA THR A 36 -3.80 4.58 4.41
C THR A 36 -3.60 5.10 5.84
N HIS A 37 -4.39 6.07 6.29
CA HIS A 37 -4.34 6.57 7.66
C HIS A 37 -4.68 5.47 8.68
N HIS A 38 -5.64 4.61 8.37
CA HIS A 38 -5.97 3.46 9.22
C HIS A 38 -4.80 2.48 9.32
N SER A 39 -4.16 2.15 8.19
CA SER A 39 -2.96 1.32 8.16
C SER A 39 -1.83 1.91 9.02
N ILE A 40 -1.55 3.21 8.85
CA ILE A 40 -0.50 3.93 9.60
C ILE A 40 -0.79 3.91 11.11
N ARG A 41 -2.02 4.13 11.55
CA ARG A 41 -2.39 4.06 12.98
C ARG A 41 -2.19 2.68 13.57
N ASN A 42 -2.47 1.63 12.81
CA ASN A 42 -2.29 0.23 13.23
C ASN A 42 -0.82 -0.20 13.33
N LEU A 43 0.12 0.54 12.72
CA LEU A 43 1.56 0.29 12.89
C LEU A 43 2.07 0.56 14.31
N GLN A 44 1.33 1.32 15.13
CA GLN A 44 1.76 1.72 16.48
C GLN A 44 3.16 2.37 16.45
N ILE A 45 3.32 3.37 15.59
CA ILE A 45 4.60 4.04 15.32
C ILE A 45 5.16 4.65 16.59
N GLN A 46 6.46 4.46 16.82
CA GLN A 46 7.21 5.02 17.94
C GLN A 46 8.37 5.90 17.45
N SER A 47 8.84 6.77 18.34
CA SER A 47 9.98 7.63 18.02
C SER A 47 11.21 6.82 17.61
N GLY A 48 11.82 7.19 16.50
CA GLY A 48 12.99 6.53 15.95
C GLY A 48 12.71 5.36 15.00
N ASP A 49 11.44 5.02 14.76
CA ASP A 49 11.08 3.94 13.84
C ASP A 49 11.60 4.18 12.41
N LYS A 50 12.05 3.09 11.79
CA LYS A 50 12.29 3.01 10.34
C LYS A 50 11.12 2.27 9.70
N ILE A 51 10.42 2.98 8.82
CA ILE A 51 9.16 2.53 8.23
C ILE A 51 9.34 2.31 6.74
N LEU A 52 8.94 1.14 6.25
CA LEU A 52 8.89 0.82 4.82
C LEU A 52 7.45 0.77 4.33
N GLU A 53 7.18 1.41 3.21
CA GLU A 53 5.94 1.26 2.45
C GLU A 53 6.21 0.63 1.09
N LEU A 54 5.38 -0.34 0.71
CA LEU A 54 5.39 -0.94 -0.61
C LEU A 54 4.21 -0.42 -1.43
N GLY A 55 4.50 0.16 -2.61
CA GLY A 55 3.49 0.72 -3.51
C GLY A 55 2.88 2.02 -2.97
N HIS A 56 3.71 3.01 -2.72
CA HIS A 56 3.31 4.27 -2.08
C HIS A 56 2.50 5.23 -3.00
N GLY A 57 2.38 4.91 -4.31
CA GLY A 57 1.77 5.83 -5.26
C GLY A 57 2.46 7.20 -5.28
N ASN A 58 1.70 8.30 -5.22
CA ASN A 58 2.28 9.65 -5.14
C ASN A 58 2.73 10.06 -3.72
N ALA A 59 2.55 9.18 -2.72
CA ALA A 59 2.97 9.40 -1.32
C ALA A 59 2.45 10.71 -0.68
N GLY A 60 1.26 11.17 -1.06
CA GLY A 60 0.66 12.39 -0.51
C GLY A 60 0.29 12.30 0.99
N HIS A 61 0.27 11.10 1.54
CA HIS A 61 -0.03 10.81 2.96
C HIS A 61 1.19 10.86 3.90
N VAL A 62 2.39 11.03 3.38
CA VAL A 62 3.65 10.89 4.18
C VAL A 62 3.74 11.94 5.28
N GLU A 63 3.18 13.14 5.10
CA GLU A 63 3.11 14.15 6.16
C GLU A 63 2.36 13.61 7.39
N PHE A 64 1.19 12.98 7.19
CA PHE A 64 0.44 12.36 8.27
C PHE A 64 1.24 11.29 9.02
N LEU A 65 2.09 10.52 8.31
CA LEU A 65 2.96 9.53 8.95
C LEU A 65 3.99 10.21 9.86
N PHE A 66 4.60 11.31 9.43
CA PHE A 66 5.57 12.05 10.26
C PHE A 66 4.95 12.75 11.46
N GLU A 67 3.64 13.01 11.47
CA GLU A 67 2.92 13.52 12.63
C GLU A 67 2.78 12.50 13.77
N GLN A 68 2.95 11.19 13.48
CA GLN A 68 2.70 10.14 14.48
C GLN A 68 3.77 10.07 15.57
N ALA A 69 5.04 10.37 15.24
CA ALA A 69 6.13 10.36 16.22
C ALA A 69 7.34 11.16 15.72
N GLN A 70 8.33 11.36 16.59
CA GLN A 70 9.57 12.09 16.25
C GLN A 70 10.67 11.15 15.74
N ASN A 71 11.65 11.73 15.03
CA ASN A 71 12.86 11.04 14.57
C ASN A 71 12.60 9.84 13.65
N LEU A 72 11.50 9.86 12.91
CA LEU A 72 11.13 8.81 11.96
C LEU A 72 12.02 8.84 10.72
N LYS A 73 12.19 7.67 10.10
CA LYS A 73 12.72 7.50 8.76
C LYS A 73 11.71 6.71 7.93
N TYR A 74 11.28 7.31 6.84
CA TYR A 74 10.36 6.69 5.89
C TYR A 74 11.11 6.24 4.64
N TYR A 75 10.80 5.04 4.17
CA TYR A 75 11.31 4.44 2.95
C TYR A 75 10.12 3.98 2.10
N GLY A 76 10.01 4.52 0.89
CA GLY A 76 8.96 4.15 -0.05
C GLY A 76 9.54 3.38 -1.24
N LEU A 77 8.98 2.21 -1.55
CA LEU A 77 9.28 1.45 -2.75
C LEU A 77 8.09 1.50 -3.71
N GLU A 78 8.38 1.78 -4.98
CA GLU A 78 7.37 1.92 -6.02
C GLU A 78 7.87 1.30 -7.32
N MET A 79 6.96 0.75 -8.12
CA MET A 79 7.27 0.19 -9.44
C MET A 79 7.16 1.23 -10.55
N SER A 80 6.23 2.18 -10.42
CA SER A 80 6.00 3.25 -11.38
C SER A 80 7.04 4.36 -11.24
N GLU A 81 7.84 4.58 -12.28
CA GLU A 81 8.77 5.72 -12.38
C GLU A 81 8.05 7.06 -12.17
N LEU A 82 6.85 7.20 -12.74
CA LEU A 82 6.04 8.41 -12.58
C LEU A 82 5.68 8.67 -11.13
N MET A 83 5.16 7.66 -10.44
CA MET A 83 4.78 7.78 -9.02
C MET A 83 5.99 8.03 -8.13
N TYR A 84 7.12 7.41 -8.41
CA TYR A 84 8.40 7.68 -7.73
C TYR A 84 8.81 9.16 -7.87
N GLN A 85 8.69 9.74 -9.07
CA GLN A 85 9.04 11.15 -9.31
C GLN A 85 8.06 12.09 -8.59
N GLU A 86 6.74 11.83 -8.70
CA GLU A 86 5.70 12.60 -8.03
C GLU A 86 5.87 12.57 -6.51
N ALA A 87 6.12 11.39 -5.93
CA ALA A 87 6.34 11.23 -4.49
C ALA A 87 7.52 12.07 -3.98
N ARG A 88 8.63 12.09 -4.71
CA ARG A 88 9.80 12.92 -4.36
C ARG A 88 9.53 14.42 -4.48
N GLN A 89 8.75 14.81 -5.47
CA GLN A 89 8.35 16.21 -5.67
C GLN A 89 7.45 16.70 -4.53
N ILE A 90 6.41 15.93 -4.21
CA ILE A 90 5.44 16.23 -3.15
C ILE A 90 6.18 16.32 -1.80
N ASN A 91 7.06 15.36 -1.54
CA ASN A 91 7.75 15.23 -0.25
C ASN A 91 9.17 15.84 -0.24
N ARG A 92 9.47 16.81 -1.13
CA ARG A 92 10.81 17.40 -1.29
C ARG A 92 11.44 17.89 0.01
N ASN A 93 10.64 18.40 0.95
CA ASN A 93 11.11 18.88 2.25
C ASN A 93 11.65 17.73 3.10
N PHE A 94 10.90 16.63 3.23
CA PHE A 94 11.33 15.44 3.96
C PHE A 94 12.52 14.74 3.29
N VAL A 95 12.58 14.76 1.95
CA VAL A 95 13.74 14.24 1.19
C VAL A 95 14.99 15.06 1.46
N SER A 96 14.90 16.39 1.41
CA SER A 96 16.03 17.28 1.66
C SER A 96 16.58 17.17 3.10
N GLN A 97 15.69 16.90 4.05
CA GLN A 97 16.02 16.66 5.46
C GLN A 97 16.49 15.22 5.74
N LYS A 98 16.59 14.37 4.71
CA LYS A 98 16.97 12.96 4.83
C LYS A 98 16.05 12.19 5.81
N GLN A 99 14.78 12.50 5.81
CA GLN A 99 13.73 11.82 6.57
C GLN A 99 12.95 10.83 5.70
N ALA A 100 12.68 11.20 4.43
CA ALA A 100 12.02 10.33 3.45
C ALA A 100 12.99 9.91 2.34
N PHE A 101 12.94 8.62 1.97
CA PHE A 101 13.74 8.00 0.93
C PHE A 101 12.82 7.22 -0.01
N PHE A 102 12.86 7.54 -1.29
CA PHE A 102 12.06 6.87 -2.31
C PHE A 102 12.97 6.11 -3.26
N SER A 103 12.58 4.90 -3.66
CA SER A 103 13.34 4.06 -4.59
C SER A 103 12.40 3.26 -5.48
N LEU A 104 12.86 2.99 -6.69
CA LEU A 104 12.22 2.02 -7.58
C LEU A 104 12.59 0.61 -7.17
N TYR A 105 11.66 -0.34 -7.37
CA TYR A 105 11.91 -1.77 -7.23
C TYR A 105 11.08 -2.57 -8.24
N ASP A 106 11.36 -3.86 -8.35
CA ASP A 106 10.75 -4.74 -9.35
C ASP A 106 9.44 -5.41 -8.92
N GLY A 107 8.94 -5.08 -7.71
CA GLY A 107 7.74 -5.70 -7.13
C GLY A 107 7.99 -7.05 -6.45
N ASN A 108 9.20 -7.61 -6.52
CA ASN A 108 9.52 -8.94 -6.01
C ASN A 108 10.62 -8.91 -4.93
N LYS A 109 11.75 -8.25 -5.21
CA LYS A 109 12.90 -8.20 -4.30
C LYS A 109 13.00 -6.86 -3.60
N ILE A 110 13.06 -6.87 -2.28
CA ILE A 110 13.23 -5.67 -1.48
C ILE A 110 14.73 -5.35 -1.35
N PRO A 111 15.24 -4.21 -1.91
CA PRO A 111 16.67 -3.93 -2.03
C PRO A 111 17.27 -3.36 -0.73
N PHE A 112 16.93 -3.96 0.40
CA PHE A 112 17.40 -3.56 1.72
C PHE A 112 17.96 -4.76 2.50
N GLU A 113 18.79 -4.46 3.50
CA GLU A 113 19.39 -5.44 4.40
C GLU A 113 18.33 -6.09 5.31
N ASP A 114 18.68 -7.26 5.85
CA ASP A 114 17.86 -7.98 6.81
C ASP A 114 17.63 -7.13 8.07
N ALA A 115 16.45 -7.24 8.65
CA ALA A 115 16.07 -6.60 9.92
C ALA A 115 16.35 -5.07 9.98
N LEU A 116 16.17 -4.36 8.85
CA LEU A 116 16.37 -2.91 8.79
C LEU A 116 15.17 -2.13 9.35
N PHE A 117 13.94 -2.62 9.12
CA PHE A 117 12.70 -1.89 9.40
C PHE A 117 12.00 -2.39 10.68
N SER A 118 11.52 -1.46 11.48
CA SER A 118 10.65 -1.78 12.63
C SER A 118 9.18 -1.91 12.22
N LYS A 119 8.79 -1.21 11.15
CA LYS A 119 7.42 -1.16 10.62
C LYS A 119 7.42 -1.29 9.10
N VAL A 120 6.47 -2.06 8.59
CA VAL A 120 6.20 -2.17 7.15
C VAL A 120 4.70 -2.03 6.93
N PHE A 121 4.28 -1.37 5.86
CA PHE A 121 2.87 -1.36 5.47
C PHE A 121 2.69 -1.29 3.96
N THR A 122 1.49 -1.64 3.54
CA THR A 122 1.07 -1.57 2.16
C THR A 122 -0.45 -1.43 2.08
N VAL A 123 -0.94 -0.66 1.12
CA VAL A 123 -2.36 -0.38 0.95
C VAL A 123 -2.78 -0.62 -0.49
N ASN A 124 -3.74 -1.51 -0.71
CA ASN A 124 -4.31 -1.84 -2.03
C ASN A 124 -3.30 -2.34 -3.08
N THR A 125 -2.18 -2.92 -2.66
CA THR A 125 -1.17 -3.47 -3.59
C THR A 125 -1.25 -4.98 -3.74
N ILE A 126 -1.78 -5.69 -2.74
CA ILE A 126 -1.82 -7.16 -2.67
C ILE A 126 -2.42 -7.81 -3.93
N TYR A 127 -3.31 -7.10 -4.63
CA TYR A 127 -3.95 -7.58 -5.87
C TYR A 127 -2.98 -7.78 -7.03
N PHE A 128 -1.81 -7.14 -6.97
CA PHE A 128 -0.82 -7.06 -8.05
C PHE A 128 0.45 -7.85 -7.75
N TRP A 129 0.53 -8.53 -6.62
CA TRP A 129 1.69 -9.31 -6.25
C TRP A 129 1.79 -10.57 -7.12
N GLU A 130 2.85 -10.68 -7.91
CA GLU A 130 3.06 -11.85 -8.79
C GLU A 130 3.32 -13.12 -7.99
N ASN A 131 4.11 -13.00 -6.93
CA ASN A 131 4.47 -14.08 -6.03
C ASN A 131 4.23 -13.66 -4.57
N PRO A 132 2.97 -13.64 -4.11
CA PRO A 132 2.62 -13.05 -2.82
C PRO A 132 3.28 -13.72 -1.63
N GLU A 133 3.45 -15.05 -1.66
CA GLU A 133 4.16 -15.79 -0.61
C GLU A 133 5.64 -15.39 -0.55
N GLN A 134 6.30 -15.27 -1.70
CA GLN A 134 7.70 -14.86 -1.75
C GLN A 134 7.92 -13.41 -1.34
N LEU A 135 7.02 -12.51 -1.71
CA LEU A 135 7.09 -11.11 -1.29
C LEU A 135 6.89 -10.98 0.23
N LEU A 136 5.99 -11.76 0.82
CA LEU A 136 5.83 -11.82 2.28
C LEU A 136 7.11 -12.32 2.98
N LEU A 137 7.83 -13.29 2.42
CA LEU A 137 9.11 -13.75 2.96
C LEU A 137 10.20 -12.66 2.84
N GLU A 138 10.22 -11.88 1.76
CA GLU A 138 11.10 -10.71 1.63
C GLU A 138 10.76 -9.61 2.66
N ILE A 139 9.48 -9.33 2.87
CA ILE A 139 9.04 -8.39 3.93
C ILE A 139 9.47 -8.93 5.31
N TYR A 140 9.28 -10.24 5.56
CA TYR A 140 9.72 -10.88 6.79
C TYR A 140 11.24 -10.73 6.99
N ARG A 141 12.03 -10.92 5.93
CA ARG A 141 13.49 -10.77 5.98
C ARG A 141 13.92 -9.37 6.43
N VAL A 142 13.37 -8.32 5.81
CA VAL A 142 13.77 -6.94 6.08
C VAL A 142 13.16 -6.36 7.37
N LEU A 143 12.13 -6.99 7.91
CA LEU A 143 11.49 -6.59 9.16
C LEU A 143 12.32 -7.08 10.36
N GLN A 144 12.45 -6.25 11.40
CA GLN A 144 13.09 -6.60 12.67
C GLN A 144 12.27 -7.64 13.44
N SER A 145 12.90 -8.35 14.37
CA SER A 145 12.17 -9.18 15.35
C SER A 145 11.17 -8.32 16.12
N LYS A 146 9.94 -8.80 16.27
CA LYS A 146 8.79 -8.07 16.83
C LYS A 146 8.39 -6.84 16.02
N GLY A 147 8.88 -6.71 14.80
CA GLY A 147 8.44 -5.68 13.85
C GLY A 147 7.02 -5.95 13.35
N ILE A 148 6.33 -4.89 12.97
CA ILE A 148 4.91 -4.94 12.57
C ILE A 148 4.78 -4.72 11.06
N LEU A 149 3.97 -5.58 10.42
CA LEU A 149 3.50 -5.42 9.06
C LEU A 149 1.99 -5.16 9.08
N CYS A 150 1.54 -4.08 8.41
CA CYS A 150 0.13 -3.83 8.13
C CYS A 150 -0.16 -4.04 6.63
N ILE A 151 -1.12 -4.92 6.32
CA ILE A 151 -1.63 -5.12 4.96
C ILE A 151 -3.08 -4.65 4.95
N THR A 152 -3.36 -3.56 4.23
CA THR A 152 -4.71 -2.99 4.11
C THR A 152 -5.20 -3.12 2.68
N PHE A 153 -6.41 -3.65 2.49
CA PHE A 153 -6.99 -3.88 1.16
C PHE A 153 -8.50 -3.78 1.19
N ALA A 154 -9.08 -3.31 0.08
CA ALA A 154 -10.53 -3.34 -0.11
C ALA A 154 -10.98 -4.79 -0.34
N GLU A 155 -12.06 -5.18 0.30
CA GLU A 155 -12.61 -6.54 0.26
C GLU A 155 -13.03 -6.96 -1.15
N GLU A 156 -12.83 -8.23 -1.45
CA GLU A 156 -13.24 -8.86 -2.71
C GLU A 156 -14.72 -8.58 -3.04
N SER A 157 -15.59 -8.59 -2.04
CA SER A 157 -17.04 -8.33 -2.18
C SER A 157 -17.35 -6.94 -2.72
N PHE A 158 -16.55 -5.93 -2.36
CA PHE A 158 -16.62 -4.59 -2.92
C PHE A 158 -15.93 -4.54 -4.28
N MET A 159 -14.72 -5.08 -4.39
CA MET A 159 -13.91 -4.99 -5.60
C MET A 159 -14.59 -5.65 -6.82
N LYS A 160 -15.30 -6.76 -6.64
CA LYS A 160 -16.08 -7.43 -7.69
C LYS A 160 -17.17 -6.56 -8.32
N GLN A 161 -17.60 -5.49 -7.65
CA GLN A 161 -18.59 -4.55 -8.18
C GLN A 161 -17.96 -3.55 -9.16
N LEU A 162 -16.62 -3.47 -9.22
CA LEU A 162 -15.87 -2.56 -10.06
C LEU A 162 -15.50 -3.25 -11.38
N PRO A 163 -16.04 -2.84 -12.54
CA PRO A 163 -15.88 -3.58 -13.79
C PRO A 163 -14.45 -3.79 -14.27
N PHE A 164 -13.52 -2.91 -13.87
CA PHE A 164 -12.11 -3.00 -14.28
C PHE A 164 -11.32 -4.07 -13.51
N THR A 165 -11.83 -4.57 -12.37
CA THR A 165 -11.11 -5.56 -11.55
C THR A 165 -11.10 -6.97 -12.14
N GLN A 166 -11.84 -7.21 -13.22
CA GLN A 166 -11.73 -8.43 -14.01
C GLN A 166 -10.41 -8.52 -14.81
N PHE A 167 -9.62 -7.43 -14.85
CA PHE A 167 -8.34 -7.36 -15.53
C PHE A 167 -7.23 -7.12 -14.50
N GLU A 168 -6.16 -7.91 -14.58
CA GLU A 168 -4.92 -7.74 -13.81
C GLU A 168 -5.03 -7.75 -12.27
N PHE A 169 -6.21 -8.00 -11.70
CA PHE A 169 -6.41 -8.06 -10.25
C PHE A 169 -6.60 -9.49 -9.75
N ASP A 170 -5.79 -9.90 -8.78
CA ASP A 170 -6.10 -11.06 -7.93
C ASP A 170 -6.81 -10.57 -6.67
N LEU A 171 -8.14 -10.72 -6.59
CA LEU A 171 -8.96 -10.17 -5.52
C LEU A 171 -8.81 -10.98 -4.22
N TYR A 172 -8.85 -10.27 -3.10
CA TYR A 172 -8.70 -10.85 -1.78
C TYR A 172 -9.92 -10.59 -0.91
N SER A 173 -10.44 -11.68 -0.31
CA SER A 173 -11.21 -11.61 0.92
C SER A 173 -10.27 -11.70 2.12
N THR A 174 -10.76 -11.33 3.30
CA THR A 174 -10.02 -11.51 4.55
C THR A 174 -9.53 -12.96 4.71
N GLU A 175 -10.40 -13.96 4.47
CA GLU A 175 -10.05 -15.38 4.62
C GLU A 175 -8.98 -15.83 3.61
N LYS A 176 -9.01 -15.31 2.37
CA LYS A 176 -7.97 -15.60 1.37
C LYS A 176 -6.63 -15.02 1.79
N ALA A 177 -6.62 -13.79 2.33
CA ALA A 177 -5.41 -13.17 2.83
C ALA A 177 -4.85 -13.90 4.05
N GLU A 178 -5.70 -14.30 5.01
CA GLU A 178 -5.29 -15.11 6.17
C GLU A 178 -4.63 -16.43 5.75
N LYS A 179 -5.24 -17.17 4.81
CA LYS A 179 -4.65 -18.41 4.26
C LYS A 179 -3.31 -18.20 3.56
N LEU A 180 -3.09 -17.04 2.96
CA LEU A 180 -1.80 -16.68 2.40
C LEU A 180 -0.77 -16.47 3.52
N ILE A 181 -1.14 -15.73 4.57
CA ILE A 181 -0.27 -15.44 5.71
C ILE A 181 0.11 -16.74 6.46
N GLU A 182 -0.81 -17.70 6.62
CA GLU A 182 -0.56 -19.00 7.27
C GLU A 182 0.58 -19.81 6.65
N LYS A 183 0.93 -19.54 5.39
CA LYS A 183 2.07 -20.16 4.70
C LYS A 183 3.42 -19.50 5.03
N THR A 184 3.42 -18.46 5.83
CA THR A 184 4.59 -17.66 6.19
C THR A 184 4.86 -17.72 7.69
N PRO A 185 6.04 -17.30 8.17
CA PRO A 185 6.34 -17.24 9.60
C PRO A 185 5.63 -16.12 10.37
N PHE A 186 4.90 -15.23 9.70
CA PHE A 186 4.16 -14.15 10.34
C PHE A 186 3.06 -14.66 11.27
N LYS A 187 2.83 -13.93 12.36
CA LYS A 187 1.69 -14.12 13.25
C LYS A 187 0.68 -13.00 13.05
N ILE A 188 -0.58 -13.32 12.82
CA ILE A 188 -1.66 -12.35 12.82
C ILE A 188 -1.94 -11.97 14.28
N ILE A 189 -1.71 -10.69 14.62
CA ILE A 189 -1.93 -10.15 15.97
C ILE A 189 -3.12 -9.19 16.04
N GLY A 190 -3.65 -8.78 14.89
CA GLY A 190 -4.83 -7.93 14.79
C GLY A 190 -5.48 -8.05 13.42
N LYS A 191 -6.80 -7.83 13.41
CA LYS A 191 -7.62 -7.81 12.21
C LYS A 191 -8.80 -6.88 12.43
N GLU A 192 -8.97 -5.92 11.52
CA GLU A 192 -10.12 -5.02 11.52
C GLU A 192 -10.71 -4.91 10.12
N THR A 193 -12.02 -5.10 10.01
CA THR A 193 -12.78 -4.82 8.79
C THR A 193 -13.70 -3.64 9.06
N LEU A 194 -13.56 -2.60 8.24
CA LEU A 194 -14.31 -1.36 8.36
C LEU A 194 -15.10 -1.09 7.08
N THR A 195 -16.15 -0.28 7.23
CA THR A 195 -16.92 0.26 6.10
C THR A 195 -16.75 1.77 6.05
N GLU A 196 -16.45 2.28 4.89
CA GLU A 196 -16.35 3.71 4.64
C GLU A 196 -17.17 4.12 3.41
N LYS A 197 -17.52 5.41 3.33
CA LYS A 197 -18.16 5.97 2.15
C LYS A 197 -17.12 6.59 1.24
N VAL A 198 -17.08 6.10 0.00
CA VAL A 198 -16.19 6.63 -1.05
C VAL A 198 -17.01 7.10 -2.24
N LYS A 199 -16.53 8.11 -2.96
CA LYS A 199 -17.14 8.54 -4.21
C LYS A 199 -16.84 7.53 -5.30
N SER A 200 -17.89 7.00 -5.93
CA SER A 200 -17.78 6.23 -7.16
C SER A 200 -17.34 7.13 -8.32
N LYS A 201 -16.97 6.53 -9.46
CA LYS A 201 -16.68 7.29 -10.69
C LYS A 201 -17.87 8.09 -11.23
N THR A 202 -19.09 7.72 -10.83
CA THR A 202 -20.34 8.47 -11.17
C THR A 202 -20.63 9.60 -10.18
N GLY A 203 -19.80 9.77 -9.15
CA GLY A 203 -19.96 10.79 -8.10
C GLY A 203 -20.87 10.38 -6.96
N GLU A 204 -21.50 9.21 -7.01
CA GLU A 204 -22.33 8.67 -5.95
C GLU A 204 -21.46 8.15 -4.80
N LEU A 205 -21.95 8.29 -3.56
CA LEU A 205 -21.33 7.70 -2.39
C LEU A 205 -21.71 6.21 -2.33
N VAL A 206 -20.72 5.35 -2.33
CA VAL A 206 -20.86 3.90 -2.17
C VAL A 206 -20.14 3.43 -0.92
N ASP A 207 -20.66 2.39 -0.28
CA ASP A 207 -20.02 1.76 0.86
C ASP A 207 -18.89 0.84 0.39
N ARG A 208 -17.67 1.10 0.86
CA ARG A 208 -16.50 0.26 0.63
C ARG A 208 -16.10 -0.45 1.91
N ASN A 209 -16.11 -1.77 1.88
CA ASN A 209 -15.52 -2.57 2.95
C ASN A 209 -14.03 -2.77 2.66
N PHE A 210 -13.20 -2.59 3.68
CA PHE A 210 -11.77 -2.86 3.62
C PHE A 210 -11.30 -3.53 4.91
N THR A 211 -10.26 -4.33 4.81
CA THR A 211 -9.64 -5.02 5.93
C THR A 211 -8.20 -4.58 6.11
N THR A 212 -7.78 -4.40 7.36
CA THR A 212 -6.38 -4.27 7.77
C THR A 212 -5.99 -5.50 8.58
N LEU A 213 -5.00 -6.25 8.10
CA LEU A 213 -4.33 -7.30 8.85
C LEU A 213 -3.06 -6.72 9.50
N VAL A 214 -2.90 -6.95 10.80
CA VAL A 214 -1.71 -6.55 11.57
C VAL A 214 -0.94 -7.81 11.93
N LEU A 215 0.30 -7.87 11.45
CA LEU A 215 1.16 -9.05 11.53
C LEU A 215 2.43 -8.73 12.33
N GLU A 216 2.90 -9.69 13.12
CA GLU A 216 4.16 -9.61 13.85
C GLU A 216 5.15 -10.64 13.31
N LYS A 217 6.45 -10.21 13.20
CA LYS A 217 7.58 -11.09 12.91
C LYS A 217 8.05 -11.82 14.16
#